data_9ad2013aa53cbda00ddf24cd45e82e15
#
_entry.id   9ad2013aa53cbda00ddf24cd45e82e15
#
_cell.length_a   1.000
_cell.length_b   1.000
_cell.length_c   1.000
_cell.angle_alpha   90.00
_cell.angle_beta   90.00
_cell.angle_gamma   90.00
#
_symmetry.space_group_name_H-M   'P 1'
#
loop_
_entity.id
_entity.type
_entity.pdbx_description
1 polymer ?
#
loop_
_entity_poly.entity_id
_entity_poly.type
_entity_poly.pdbx_seq_one_letter_code
_entity_poly.pdbx_strand_id
1 'polypeptide(L)' 'MTSKQTKRLKPGQPAPVSGQYVKRGSRGGKGDEVTVVRGEPMPPHEQKGGTFDLVDRTRNKSGKD' A
#
# COMPACT_ATOMS: atom_id res chain seq x y z
N MET A 1 8.58 11.47 -17.18
CA MET A 1 7.45 10.85 -16.71
C MET A 1 7.59 10.14 -15.39
N THR A 2 6.65 10.28 -14.57
CA THR A 2 6.70 9.73 -13.24
C THR A 2 5.83 8.51 -13.16
N SER A 3 6.32 7.46 -12.62
CA SER A 3 5.47 6.32 -12.36
C SER A 3 5.04 6.36 -10.92
N LYS A 4 3.89 5.77 -10.66
CA LYS A 4 3.39 5.70 -9.31
C LYS A 4 4.23 4.72 -8.52
N GLN A 5 4.59 5.14 -7.33
CA GLN A 5 5.29 4.27 -6.42
C GLN A 5 4.28 3.36 -5.76
N THR A 6 4.46 2.06 -5.91
CA THR A 6 3.55 1.09 -5.31
C THR A 6 4.22 0.24 -4.25
N LYS A 7 5.49 0.52 -3.94
CA LYS A 7 6.23 -0.22 -2.93
C LYS A 7 6.89 0.73 -1.99
N ARG A 8 7.19 0.25 -0.80
CA ARG A 8 7.85 1.03 0.25
C ARG A 8 7.05 2.26 0.62
N LEU A 9 5.73 2.12 0.63
CA LEU A 9 4.87 3.21 1.03
C LEU A 9 4.90 3.32 2.54
N LYS A 10 4.98 4.54 3.04
CA LYS A 10 5.10 4.75 4.47
C LYS A 10 3.73 4.92 5.10
N PRO A 11 3.60 4.61 6.40
CA PRO A 11 2.34 4.87 7.09
C PRO A 11 1.95 6.34 6.94
N GLY A 12 0.68 6.58 6.68
CA GLY A 12 0.19 7.93 6.47
C GLY A 12 0.34 8.45 5.07
N GLN A 13 1.10 7.76 4.23
CA GLN A 13 1.27 8.18 2.84
C GLN A 13 0.03 7.79 2.06
N PRO A 14 -0.48 8.67 1.19
CA PRO A 14 -1.68 8.32 0.42
C PRO A 14 -1.42 7.16 -0.52
N ALA A 15 -2.39 6.28 -0.63
CA ALA A 15 -2.28 5.14 -1.53
C ALA A 15 -2.32 5.62 -2.97
N PRO A 16 -1.40 5.17 -3.81
CA PRO A 16 -1.40 5.59 -5.23
C PRO A 16 -2.50 4.95 -6.03
N VAL A 17 -2.94 3.78 -5.64
CA VAL A 17 -4.05 3.09 -6.29
C VAL A 17 -4.80 2.30 -5.24
N SER A 18 -6.04 1.98 -5.52
CA SER A 18 -6.82 1.12 -4.65
C SER A 18 -6.34 -0.32 -4.79
N GLY A 19 -6.24 -1.03 -3.69
CA GLY A 19 -5.83 -2.42 -3.77
C GLY A 19 -5.44 -2.97 -2.43
N GLN A 20 -4.85 -4.15 -2.48
CA GLN A 20 -4.35 -4.83 -1.31
C GLN A 20 -2.88 -4.53 -1.13
N TYR A 21 -2.53 -4.13 0.06
CA TYR A 21 -1.15 -3.79 0.39
C TYR A 21 -0.69 -4.69 1.51
N VAL A 22 0.53 -5.21 1.39
CA VAL A 22 1.10 -6.04 2.42
C VAL A 22 1.98 -5.21 3.32
N LYS A 23 1.86 -5.42 4.63
CA LYS A 23 2.76 -4.78 5.58
C LYS A 23 4.13 -5.44 5.50
N ARG A 24 5.14 -4.62 5.39
CA ARG A 24 6.52 -5.10 5.37
C ARG A 24 7.26 -4.56 6.57
N GLY A 25 7.95 -5.43 7.27
CA GLY A 25 8.82 -4.98 8.34
C GLY A 25 10.06 -4.29 7.80
N SER A 26 10.83 -3.69 8.70
CA SER A 26 12.04 -2.98 8.31
C SER A 26 13.06 -3.92 7.65
N ARG A 27 12.94 -5.22 7.92
CA ARG A 27 13.83 -6.21 7.31
C ARG A 27 13.21 -6.89 6.09
N GLY A 28 12.08 -6.39 5.64
CA GLY A 28 11.43 -6.94 4.47
C GLY A 28 10.49 -8.10 4.73
N GLY A 29 10.26 -8.44 5.99
CA GLY A 29 9.34 -9.52 6.32
C GLY A 29 7.91 -9.16 5.95
N LYS A 30 7.14 -10.15 5.55
CA LYS A 30 5.74 -9.95 5.20
C LYS A 30 4.86 -10.02 6.42
N GLY A 31 3.89 -9.13 6.48
CA GLY A 31 2.88 -9.16 7.51
C GLY A 31 1.51 -9.31 6.90
N ASP A 32 0.53 -8.74 7.58
CA ASP A 32 -0.85 -8.81 7.13
C ASP A 32 -1.07 -7.94 5.90
N GLU A 33 -2.10 -8.29 5.14
CA GLU A 33 -2.53 -7.46 4.03
C GLU A 33 -3.66 -6.57 4.48
N VAL A 34 -3.69 -5.37 3.93
CA VAL A 34 -4.73 -4.40 4.20
C VAL A 34 -5.26 -3.88 2.87
N THR A 35 -6.52 -3.50 2.87
CA THR A 35 -7.13 -2.90 1.70
C THR A 35 -7.14 -1.39 1.89
N VAL A 36 -6.59 -0.68 0.94
CA VAL A 36 -6.53 0.79 1.01
C VAL A 36 -7.03 1.34 -0.31
N VAL A 37 -7.88 2.35 -0.22
CA VAL A 37 -8.46 3.00 -1.40
C VAL A 37 -7.53 4.13 -1.82
N ARG A 38 -7.45 4.35 -3.12
CA ARG A 38 -6.60 5.41 -3.65
C ARG A 38 -6.88 6.73 -2.97
N GLY A 39 -5.84 7.39 -2.54
CA GLY A 39 -5.95 8.67 -1.86
C GLY A 39 -6.08 8.56 -0.36
N GLU A 40 -6.40 7.39 0.15
CA GLU A 40 -6.46 7.20 1.60
C GLU A 40 -5.06 6.99 2.15
N PRO A 41 -4.81 7.48 3.37
CA PRO A 41 -3.48 7.28 3.96
C PRO A 41 -3.30 5.83 4.36
N MET A 42 -2.07 5.37 4.23
CA MET A 42 -1.73 4.04 4.72
C MET A 42 -1.98 3.97 6.21
N PRO A 43 -2.44 2.82 6.72
CA PRO A 43 -2.68 2.69 8.16
C PRO A 43 -1.38 2.73 8.94
N PRO A 44 -1.47 2.90 10.25
CA PRO A 44 -0.26 2.89 11.06
C PRO A 44 0.41 1.53 11.02
N HIS A 45 1.71 1.54 11.16
CA HIS A 45 2.51 0.33 11.16
C HIS A 45 3.10 0.15 12.55
N GLU A 46 3.04 -1.07 13.06
CA GLU A 46 3.52 -1.33 14.41
C GLU A 46 5.05 -1.38 14.47
N GLN A 47 5.71 -1.57 13.35
CA GLN A 47 7.16 -1.63 13.33
C GLN A 47 7.75 -0.33 12.84
N LYS A 48 8.79 0.10 13.55
CA LYS A 48 9.52 1.27 13.13
C LYS A 48 10.22 0.98 11.81
N GLY A 49 10.04 1.87 10.86
CA GLY A 49 10.63 1.66 9.54
C GLY A 49 9.85 0.71 8.65
N GLY A 50 8.68 0.26 9.10
CA GLY A 50 7.85 -0.60 8.30
C GLY A 50 7.22 0.15 7.14
N THR A 51 6.90 -0.59 6.09
CA THR A 51 6.33 -0.02 4.88
C THR A 51 5.21 -0.90 4.36
N PHE A 52 4.64 -0.48 3.25
CA PHE A 52 3.56 -1.21 2.60
C PHE A 52 3.89 -1.37 1.13
N ASP A 53 3.64 -2.57 0.60
CA ASP A 53 3.83 -2.85 -0.82
C ASP A 53 2.51 -3.26 -1.43
N LEU A 54 2.22 -2.74 -2.61
CA LEU A 54 1.03 -3.17 -3.33
C LEU A 54 1.22 -4.58 -3.85
N VAL A 55 0.27 -5.46 -3.54
CA VAL A 55 0.33 -6.84 -4.00
C VAL A 55 -0.75 -7.15 -5.00
N ASP A 56 -1.89 -6.46 -4.91
CA ASP A 56 -2.98 -6.74 -5.81
C ASP A 56 -3.83 -5.50 -5.99
N ARG A 57 -3.95 -5.06 -7.23
CA ARG A 57 -4.76 -3.91 -7.55
C ARG A 57 -6.21 -4.29 -7.53
N THR A 58 -7.02 -3.46 -6.91
CA THR A 58 -8.45 -3.66 -6.97
C THR A 58 -8.93 -3.34 -8.37
N ARG A 59 -9.67 -4.27 -8.95
CA ARG A 59 -10.33 -4.03 -10.21
C ARG A 59 -11.80 -3.86 -9.95
N ASN A 60 -12.36 -2.79 -10.43
CA ASN A 60 -13.78 -2.64 -10.32
C ASN A 60 -14.38 -2.65 -11.71
N LYS A 61 -15.70 -2.74 -11.76
CA LYS A 61 -16.38 -2.92 -13.03
C LYS A 61 -16.29 -1.71 -13.91
N SER A 62 -16.07 -0.57 -13.33
CA SER A 62 -15.94 0.63 -14.14
C SER A 62 -14.57 0.77 -14.74
N GLY A 63 -13.63 -0.08 -14.35
CA GLY A 63 -12.28 0.00 -14.86
C GLY A 63 -11.43 1.06 -14.25
N LYS A 64 -11.89 1.65 -13.18
CA LYS A 64 -11.13 2.69 -12.49
C LYS A 64 -10.83 2.24 -11.08
N ASP A 65 -9.71 2.62 -10.59
CA ASP A 65 -9.38 2.32 -9.21
C ASP A 65 -9.44 3.55 -8.34
#